data_c62278d0d4ef768e2d7ca448ce8750f5
#
_entry.id   c62278d0d4ef768e2d7ca448ce8750f5
#
_cell.length_a   1.000
_cell.length_b   1.000
_cell.length_c   1.000
_cell.angle_alpha   90.00
_cell.angle_beta   90.00
_cell.angle_gamma   90.00
#
_symmetry.space_group_name_H-M   'P 1'
#
loop_
_entity.id
_entity.type
_entity.pdbx_description
1 polymer ?
#
loop_
_entity_poly.entity_id
_entity_poly.type
_entity_poly.pdbx_seq_one_letter_code
_entity_poly.pdbx_strand_id
1 'polypeptide(L)'
;RLCELLLIRLLRHCMDRGLTQGGTLAGLSDPRLAKALLAIHEDPVRAWELSDMASLAGMSRARFAVHFREITGDTPADYLASWRITLAQSMLRAGRPLKHVALEVGYGSPSALTRAFIRKIGQPPTRWLRQEEEQAEAPVD
;
A
#
# COMPACT_ATOMS: atom_id res chain seq x y z
N ARG A 1 -6.25 16.92 25.87
CA ARG A 1 -6.23 17.70 24.60
C ARG A 1 -5.00 17.41 23.76
N LEU A 2 -3.82 17.34 24.35
CA LEU A 2 -2.60 16.95 23.61
C LEU A 2 -2.67 15.51 23.11
N CYS A 3 -3.22 14.59 23.89
CA CYS A 3 -3.40 13.19 23.50
C CYS A 3 -4.39 13.05 22.33
N GLU A 4 -5.45 13.85 22.32
CA GLU A 4 -6.43 13.85 21.22
C GLU A 4 -5.81 14.35 19.93
N LEU A 5 -5.02 15.42 19.98
CA LEU A 5 -4.31 15.96 18.82
C LEU A 5 -3.27 14.99 18.29
N LEU A 6 -2.56 14.31 19.17
CA LEU A 6 -1.59 13.26 18.80
C LEU A 6 -2.30 12.07 18.17
N LEU A 7 -3.42 11.64 18.73
CA LEU A 7 -4.22 10.56 18.19
C LEU A 7 -4.76 10.91 16.79
N ILE A 8 -5.31 12.10 16.62
CA ILE A 8 -5.81 12.58 15.33
C ILE A 8 -4.68 12.67 14.31
N ARG A 9 -3.52 13.17 14.69
CA ARG A 9 -2.33 13.21 13.81
C ARG A 9 -1.85 11.82 13.46
N LEU A 10 -1.81 10.90 14.43
CA LEU A 10 -1.41 9.51 14.21
C LEU A 10 -2.39 8.81 13.27
N LEU A 11 -3.70 8.95 13.52
CA LEU A 11 -4.73 8.38 12.65
C LEU A 11 -4.65 8.96 11.24
N ARG A 12 -4.49 10.27 11.11
CA ARG A 12 -4.31 10.91 9.79
C ARG A 12 -3.05 10.39 9.09
N HIS A 13 -1.93 10.30 9.81
CA HIS A 13 -0.70 9.73 9.28
C HIS A 13 -0.87 8.27 8.83
N CYS A 14 -1.59 7.45 9.61
CA CYS A 14 -1.92 6.09 9.24
C CYS A 14 -2.84 6.03 8.01
N MET A 15 -3.81 6.95 7.91
CA MET A 15 -4.69 7.05 6.74
C MET A 15 -3.91 7.48 5.49
N ASP A 16 -3.06 8.50 5.60
CA ASP A 16 -2.22 8.98 4.50
C ASP A 16 -1.25 7.91 3.98
N ARG A 17 -0.83 7.02 4.86
CA ARG A 17 0.02 5.88 4.50
C ARG A 17 -0.76 4.63 4.11
N GLY A 18 -2.07 4.69 4.04
CA GLY A 18 -2.90 3.55 3.68
C GLY A 18 -2.95 2.43 4.72
N LEU A 19 -2.46 2.66 5.93
CA LEU A 19 -2.42 1.67 7.01
C LEU A 19 -3.82 1.32 7.56
N THR A 20 -4.82 2.13 7.24
CA THR A 20 -6.21 1.93 7.64
C THR A 20 -7.06 1.33 6.52
N GLN A 21 -6.47 1.10 5.34
CA GLN A 21 -7.20 0.49 4.23
C GLN A 21 -7.32 -1.02 4.41
N GLY A 22 -8.51 -1.52 4.22
CA GLY A 22 -8.81 -2.96 4.27
C GLY A 22 -8.48 -3.59 5.61
N GLY A 23 -7.97 -4.79 5.57
CA GLY A 23 -7.63 -5.60 6.73
C GLY A 23 -6.26 -5.34 7.34
N THR A 24 -5.58 -4.21 7.03
CA THR A 24 -4.24 -3.91 7.55
C THR A 24 -4.19 -3.90 9.07
N LEU A 25 -5.14 -3.23 9.73
CA LEU A 25 -5.21 -3.20 11.19
C LEU A 25 -5.47 -4.59 11.78
N ALA A 26 -6.35 -5.37 11.15
CA ALA A 26 -6.61 -6.75 11.55
C ALA A 26 -5.36 -7.62 11.40
N GLY A 27 -4.62 -7.47 10.29
CA GLY A 27 -3.36 -8.17 10.06
C GLY A 27 -2.27 -7.80 11.06
N LEU A 28 -2.15 -6.51 11.41
CA LEU A 28 -1.19 -6.03 12.41
C LEU A 28 -1.52 -6.48 13.82
N SER A 29 -2.78 -6.81 14.12
CA SER A 29 -3.18 -7.36 15.42
C SER A 29 -2.85 -8.84 15.58
N ASP A 30 -2.60 -9.55 14.50
CA ASP A 30 -2.12 -10.94 14.52
C ASP A 30 -0.59 -10.95 14.59
N PRO A 31 0.02 -11.49 15.68
CA PRO A 31 1.48 -11.42 15.88
C PRO A 31 2.31 -12.06 14.77
N ARG A 32 1.78 -13.11 14.11
CA ARG A 32 2.46 -13.81 13.01
C ARG A 32 2.40 -13.02 11.72
N LEU A 33 1.22 -12.54 11.36
CA LEU A 33 1.04 -11.71 10.16
C LEU A 33 1.75 -10.36 10.29
N ALA A 34 1.78 -9.78 11.49
CA ALA A 34 2.43 -8.49 11.73
C ALA A 34 3.90 -8.49 11.28
N LYS A 35 4.64 -9.55 11.50
CA LYS A 35 6.04 -9.68 11.05
C LYS A 35 6.17 -9.56 9.53
N ALA A 36 5.32 -10.27 8.79
CA ALA A 36 5.30 -10.21 7.33
C ALA A 36 4.84 -8.84 6.82
N LEU A 37 3.78 -8.28 7.40
CA LEU A 37 3.25 -6.97 7.02
C LEU A 37 4.25 -5.84 7.26
N LEU A 38 4.90 -5.81 8.41
CA LEU A 38 5.92 -4.81 8.72
C LEU A 38 7.11 -4.91 7.77
N ALA A 39 7.56 -6.11 7.44
CA ALA A 39 8.64 -6.31 6.48
C ALA A 39 8.28 -5.82 5.08
N ILE A 40 7.06 -6.05 4.62
CA ILE A 40 6.54 -5.53 3.34
C ILE A 40 6.50 -4.00 3.36
N HIS A 41 6.04 -3.40 4.46
CA HIS A 41 5.95 -1.95 4.58
C HIS A 41 7.32 -1.27 4.65
N GLU A 42 8.32 -1.92 5.24
CA GLU A 42 9.69 -1.40 5.32
C GLU A 42 10.44 -1.48 4.00
N ASP A 43 10.20 -2.53 3.22
CA ASP A 43 10.88 -2.75 1.93
C ASP A 43 9.89 -3.17 0.84
N PRO A 44 9.12 -2.23 0.30
CA PRO A 44 8.16 -2.53 -0.78
C PRO A 44 8.83 -2.85 -2.12
N VAL A 45 10.10 -2.48 -2.29
CA VAL A 45 10.87 -2.66 -3.53
C VAL A 45 11.30 -4.11 -3.73
N ARG A 46 11.53 -4.82 -2.64
CA ARG A 46 11.94 -6.22 -2.68
C ARG A 46 10.97 -7.07 -3.52
N ALA A 47 11.51 -7.99 -4.30
CA ALA A 47 10.75 -9.00 -5.03
C ALA A 47 10.20 -10.06 -4.05
N TRP A 48 9.14 -9.69 -3.33
CA TRP A 48 8.51 -10.54 -2.33
C TRP A 48 7.85 -11.76 -2.96
N GLU A 49 8.21 -12.93 -2.49
CA GLU A 49 7.54 -14.18 -2.82
C GLU A 49 6.67 -14.65 -1.65
N LEU A 50 5.68 -15.49 -1.93
CA LEU A 50 4.81 -16.05 -0.90
C LEU A 50 5.63 -16.82 0.16
N SER A 51 6.68 -17.52 -0.26
CA SER A 51 7.59 -18.24 0.62
C SER A 51 8.32 -17.33 1.62
N ASP A 52 8.73 -16.14 1.18
CA ASP A 52 9.38 -15.15 2.05
C ASP A 52 8.44 -14.69 3.17
N MET A 53 7.24 -14.33 2.79
CA MET A 53 6.22 -13.86 3.73
C MET A 53 5.80 -14.95 4.71
N ALA A 54 5.60 -16.17 4.20
CA ALA A 54 5.23 -17.32 5.02
C ALA A 54 6.33 -17.69 6.03
N SER A 55 7.59 -17.61 5.63
CA SER A 55 8.74 -17.84 6.50
C SER A 55 8.79 -16.85 7.66
N LEU A 56 8.54 -15.57 7.40
CA LEU A 56 8.47 -14.53 8.44
C LEU A 56 7.34 -14.79 9.44
N ALA A 57 6.22 -15.32 8.96
CA ALA A 57 5.08 -15.69 9.81
C ALA A 57 5.26 -17.05 10.51
N GLY A 58 6.30 -17.81 10.19
CA GLY A 58 6.51 -19.15 10.72
C GLY A 58 5.49 -20.18 10.23
N MET A 59 4.99 -20.02 9.01
CA MET A 59 3.95 -20.85 8.41
C MET A 59 4.39 -21.45 7.07
N SER A 60 3.74 -22.53 6.65
CA SER A 60 3.81 -23.00 5.27
C SER A 60 3.15 -22.00 4.31
N ARG A 61 3.52 -22.02 3.04
CA ARG A 61 2.95 -21.15 2.00
C ARG A 61 1.42 -21.25 1.94
N ALA A 62 0.91 -22.47 1.88
CA ALA A 62 -0.54 -22.73 1.80
C ALA A 62 -1.30 -22.20 3.01
N ARG A 63 -0.80 -22.48 4.20
CA ARG A 63 -1.42 -22.02 5.46
C ARG A 63 -1.35 -20.49 5.59
N PHE A 64 -0.23 -19.90 5.24
CA PHE A 64 -0.06 -18.44 5.26
C PHE A 64 -1.05 -17.75 4.32
N ALA A 65 -1.19 -18.23 3.09
CA ALA A 65 -2.11 -17.66 2.11
C ALA A 65 -3.56 -17.68 2.59
N VAL A 66 -4.01 -18.82 3.15
CA VAL A 66 -5.37 -18.96 3.71
C VAL A 66 -5.56 -18.06 4.92
N HIS A 67 -4.64 -18.10 5.87
CA HIS A 67 -4.72 -17.30 7.09
C HIS A 67 -4.68 -15.79 6.81
N PHE A 68 -3.79 -15.38 5.92
CA PHE A 68 -3.68 -13.98 5.50
C PHE A 68 -5.00 -13.46 4.92
N ARG A 69 -5.60 -14.24 4.01
CA ARG A 69 -6.89 -13.88 3.39
C ARG A 69 -8.04 -13.86 4.40
N GLU A 70 -8.07 -14.80 5.34
CA GLU A 70 -9.08 -14.82 6.39
C GLU A 70 -9.03 -13.59 7.30
N ILE A 71 -7.83 -13.12 7.62
CA ILE A 71 -7.63 -11.99 8.53
C ILE A 71 -7.74 -10.65 7.79
N THR A 72 -7.09 -10.51 6.62
CA THR A 72 -7.02 -9.22 5.90
C THR A 72 -8.10 -9.04 4.84
N GLY A 73 -8.70 -10.12 4.37
CA GLY A 73 -9.64 -10.11 3.26
C GLY A 73 -8.99 -10.14 1.87
N ASP A 74 -7.66 -9.99 1.78
CA ASP A 74 -6.90 -9.95 0.54
C ASP A 74 -5.91 -11.11 0.43
N THR A 75 -5.50 -11.46 -0.79
CA THR A 75 -4.33 -12.31 -0.98
C THR A 75 -3.05 -11.52 -0.64
N PRO A 76 -1.95 -12.18 -0.24
CA PRO A 76 -0.68 -11.50 0.01
C PRO A 76 -0.17 -10.69 -1.19
N ALA A 77 -0.33 -11.23 -2.42
CA ALA A 77 0.07 -10.54 -3.64
C ALA A 77 -0.77 -9.28 -3.91
N ASP A 78 -2.08 -9.35 -3.72
CA ASP A 78 -2.96 -8.20 -3.88
C ASP A 78 -2.70 -7.13 -2.82
N TYR A 79 -2.42 -7.54 -1.60
CA TYR A 79 -2.04 -6.62 -0.53
C TYR A 79 -0.76 -5.84 -0.86
N LEU A 80 0.28 -6.54 -1.31
CA LEU A 80 1.54 -5.92 -1.74
C LEU A 80 1.32 -4.94 -2.91
N ALA A 81 0.54 -5.34 -3.91
CA ALA A 81 0.20 -4.48 -5.04
C ALA A 81 -0.55 -3.22 -4.58
N SER A 82 -1.53 -3.35 -3.71
CA SER A 82 -2.27 -2.22 -3.14
C SER A 82 -1.38 -1.27 -2.35
N TRP A 83 -0.46 -1.80 -1.55
CA TRP A 83 0.51 -1.00 -0.81
C TRP A 83 1.45 -0.22 -1.73
N ARG A 84 1.99 -0.87 -2.76
CA ARG A 84 2.83 -0.21 -3.77
C ARG A 84 2.09 0.92 -4.49
N ILE A 85 0.83 0.71 -4.85
CA ILE A 85 0.01 1.75 -5.49
C ILE A 85 -0.27 2.92 -4.54
N THR A 86 -0.55 2.66 -3.28
CA THR A 86 -0.73 3.71 -2.26
C THR A 86 0.53 4.57 -2.12
N LEU A 87 1.70 3.95 -2.08
CA LEU A 87 2.98 4.68 -2.07
C LEU A 87 3.20 5.48 -3.35
N ALA A 88 2.88 4.89 -4.51
CA ALA A 88 2.98 5.56 -5.80
C ALA A 88 2.09 6.81 -5.85
N GLN A 89 0.85 6.73 -5.37
CA GLN A 89 -0.06 7.87 -5.29
C GLN A 89 0.54 9.01 -4.45
N SER A 90 1.10 8.69 -3.30
CA SER A 90 1.74 9.68 -2.43
C SER A 90 2.93 10.37 -3.10
N MET A 91 3.79 9.60 -3.78
CA MET A 91 4.95 10.13 -4.49
C MET A 91 4.56 10.98 -5.70
N LEU A 92 3.54 10.57 -6.44
CA LEU A 92 3.02 11.33 -7.59
C LEU A 92 2.42 12.67 -7.15
N ARG A 93 1.66 12.70 -6.05
CA ARG A 93 1.16 13.96 -5.46
C ARG A 93 2.28 14.90 -5.04
N ALA A 94 3.42 14.36 -4.61
CA ALA A 94 4.61 15.14 -4.29
C ALA A 94 5.37 15.66 -5.52
N GLY A 95 4.90 15.39 -6.74
CA GLY A 95 5.48 15.85 -7.99
C GLY A 95 6.62 15.00 -8.52
N ARG A 96 6.81 13.78 -8.02
CA ARG A 96 7.89 12.90 -8.46
C ARG A 96 7.58 12.31 -9.84
N PRO A 97 8.59 12.20 -10.74
CA PRO A 97 8.40 11.63 -12.06
C PRO A 97 7.96 10.16 -12.02
N LEU A 98 7.05 9.77 -12.90
CA LEU A 98 6.52 8.41 -12.98
C LEU A 98 7.62 7.34 -13.09
N LYS A 99 8.67 7.62 -13.86
CA LYS A 99 9.82 6.73 -14.04
C LYS A 99 10.52 6.41 -12.73
N HIS A 100 10.72 7.41 -11.88
CA HIS A 100 11.36 7.24 -10.58
C HIS A 100 10.42 6.55 -9.58
N VAL A 101 9.15 6.94 -9.58
CA VAL A 101 8.13 6.32 -8.73
C VAL A 101 8.02 4.83 -9.00
N ALA A 102 8.00 4.41 -10.27
CA ALA A 102 7.91 3.00 -10.64
C ALA A 102 9.03 2.16 -9.99
N LEU A 103 10.26 2.62 -10.07
CA LEU A 103 11.41 1.94 -9.47
C LEU A 103 11.35 1.92 -7.94
N GLU A 104 10.98 3.04 -7.33
CA GLU A 104 10.96 3.19 -5.87
C GLU A 104 9.85 2.41 -5.18
N VAL A 105 8.76 2.10 -5.88
CA VAL A 105 7.70 1.25 -5.32
C VAL A 105 7.81 -0.22 -5.72
N GLY A 106 8.86 -0.59 -6.48
CA GLY A 106 9.18 -1.99 -6.80
C GLY A 106 8.66 -2.51 -8.12
N TYR A 107 8.32 -1.63 -9.06
CA TYR A 107 8.02 -2.01 -10.45
C TYR A 107 9.25 -1.81 -11.34
N GLY A 108 9.48 -2.73 -12.27
CA GLY A 108 10.65 -2.70 -13.13
C GLY A 108 10.61 -1.63 -14.24
N SER A 109 9.44 -1.07 -14.51
CA SER A 109 9.24 -0.07 -15.56
C SER A 109 8.01 0.81 -15.30
N PRO A 110 7.93 2.00 -15.92
CA PRO A 110 6.72 2.82 -15.87
C PRO A 110 5.49 2.11 -16.44
N SER A 111 5.66 1.28 -17.45
CA SER A 111 4.57 0.49 -18.04
C SER A 111 4.00 -0.53 -17.05
N ALA A 112 4.85 -1.19 -16.27
CA ALA A 112 4.42 -2.14 -15.25
C ALA A 112 3.64 -1.43 -14.14
N LEU A 113 4.10 -0.29 -13.67
CA LEU A 113 3.38 0.53 -12.70
C LEU A 113 2.04 0.98 -13.27
N THR A 114 1.99 1.47 -14.50
CA THR A 114 0.76 1.94 -15.15
C THR A 114 -0.28 0.84 -15.22
N ARG A 115 0.10 -0.38 -15.60
CA ARG A 115 -0.82 -1.52 -15.65
C ARG A 115 -1.38 -1.86 -14.26
N ALA A 116 -0.52 -1.90 -13.25
CA ALA A 116 -0.93 -2.16 -11.87
C ALA A 116 -1.83 -1.05 -11.33
N PHE A 117 -1.51 0.20 -11.65
CA PHE A 117 -2.30 1.37 -11.26
C PHE A 117 -3.71 1.35 -11.86
N ILE A 118 -3.83 1.06 -13.17
CA ILE A 118 -5.13 0.91 -13.84
C ILE A 118 -5.94 -0.22 -13.20
N ARG A 119 -5.31 -1.34 -12.89
CA ARG A 119 -5.98 -2.48 -12.25
C ARG A 119 -6.55 -2.12 -10.89
N LYS A 120 -5.83 -1.33 -10.09
CA LYS A 120 -6.24 -0.98 -8.71
C LYS A 120 -7.10 0.27 -8.64
N ILE A 121 -6.84 1.28 -9.44
CA ILE A 121 -7.47 2.60 -9.38
C ILE A 121 -8.52 2.78 -10.49
N GLY A 122 -8.39 2.08 -11.62
CA GLY A 122 -9.31 2.13 -12.75
C GLY A 122 -8.91 3.13 -13.83
N GLN A 123 -7.80 3.86 -13.65
CA GLN A 123 -7.32 4.84 -14.63
C GLN A 123 -5.79 5.00 -14.57
N PRO A 124 -5.16 5.51 -15.66
CA PRO A 124 -3.72 5.73 -15.66
C PRO A 124 -3.26 6.74 -14.62
N PRO A 125 -2.01 6.65 -14.11
CA PRO A 125 -1.48 7.57 -13.11
C PRO A 125 -1.56 9.04 -13.51
N THR A 126 -1.29 9.37 -14.77
CA THR A 126 -1.33 10.74 -15.30
C THR A 126 -2.72 11.35 -15.26
N ARG A 127 -3.74 10.55 -15.63
CA ARG A 127 -5.14 10.99 -15.58
C ARG A 127 -5.64 11.14 -14.15
N TRP A 128 -5.30 10.19 -13.30
CA TRP A 128 -5.62 10.23 -11.88
C TRP A 128 -5.02 11.47 -11.21
N LEU A 129 -3.74 11.77 -11.46
CA LEU A 129 -3.05 12.93 -10.88
C LEU A 129 -3.70 14.25 -11.33
N ARG A 130 -4.06 14.36 -12.60
CA ARG A 130 -4.77 15.55 -13.11
C ARG A 130 -6.09 15.79 -12.40
N GLN A 131 -6.86 14.74 -12.16
CA GLN A 131 -8.13 14.83 -11.43
C GLN A 131 -7.93 15.25 -9.97
N GLU A 132 -6.87 14.77 -9.33
CA GLU A 132 -6.51 15.16 -7.96
C GLU A 132 -6.18 16.67 -7.89
N GLU A 133 -5.43 17.18 -8.86
CA GLU A 133 -5.06 18.59 -8.97
C GLU A 133 -6.31 19.48 -9.19
N GLU A 134 -7.18 19.08 -10.11
CA GLU A 134 -8.45 19.79 -10.38
C GLU A 134 -9.35 19.83 -9.15
N GLN A 135 -9.42 18.74 -8.38
CA GLN A 135 -10.20 18.69 -7.14
C GLN A 135 -9.61 19.55 -6.02
N ALA A 136 -8.28 19.65 -5.96
CA ALA A 136 -7.60 20.47 -4.97
C ALA A 136 -7.76 21.98 -5.26
N GLU A 137 -7.95 22.35 -6.52
CA GLU A 137 -8.16 23.76 -6.95
C GLU A 137 -9.63 24.18 -6.93
N ALA A 138 -10.57 23.25 -6.76
CA ALA A 138 -11.99 23.55 -6.70
C ALA A 138 -12.29 24.41 -5.43
N PRO A 139 -12.96 25.55 -5.58
CA PRO A 139 -13.32 26.38 -4.43
C PRO A 139 -14.24 25.61 -3.47
N VAL A 140 -13.94 25.69 -2.20
CA VAL A 140 -14.82 25.18 -1.15
C VAL A 140 -15.96 26.19 -1.02
N ASP A 141 -17.13 25.82 -1.52
CA ASP A 141 -18.39 26.58 -1.29
C ASP A 141 -18.82 26.49 0.17
#